data_7c3a514de3755cb8624a608d4cda2c76
#
_entry.id   7c3a514de3755cb8624a608d4cda2c76
#
_cell.length_a   1.000
_cell.length_b   1.000
_cell.length_c   1.000
_cell.angle_alpha   90.00
_cell.angle_beta   90.00
_cell.angle_gamma   90.00
#
_symmetry.space_group_name_H-M   'P 1'
#
loop_
_entity.id
_entity.type
_entity.pdbx_description
1 polymer ?
#
loop_
_entity_poly.entity_id
_entity_poly.type
_entity_poly.pdbx_seq_one_letter_code
_entity_poly.pdbx_strand_id
1 'polypeptide(L)'
;EMCIRDRIHSVAGKLGKNTSLIAIRPFRSPHHTISQVAMVGGGASPQPGEISLAHNGVLFLDELPEFSRNVLEVLRQPLEDHRITISRAKYTLEYPANFQLIASMNPCPCGYYNHPTRHCVCHPGQVQRYLNKISGPLLDRIDIQVEIVPVPFEEISKSTPGESSASIRERVIQARQIQAQRFAGQAGIYSNAQMTPSLLHRYAQPDAAGLELLRHAMHRLNLSARAYDRILKVSRTIADLENSTDIRPEHLAEAISYRNLDRENWAG
;
A
#
# COMPACT_ATOMS: atom_id res chain seq x y z
N GLU A 1 -7.70 -15.96 -12.31
CA GLU A 1 -6.88 -14.74 -12.07
C GLU A 1 -5.59 -14.73 -12.91
N MET A 2 -4.86 -15.87 -13.03
CA MET A 2 -3.68 -15.97 -13.92
C MET A 2 -4.02 -15.59 -15.36
N CYS A 3 -5.13 -16.12 -15.91
CA CYS A 3 -5.55 -15.80 -17.28
C CYS A 3 -5.82 -14.30 -17.52
N ILE A 4 -6.30 -13.56 -16.54
CA ILE A 4 -6.55 -12.11 -16.68
C ILE A 4 -5.22 -11.36 -16.80
N ARG A 5 -4.26 -11.69 -15.93
CA ARG A 5 -2.90 -11.12 -15.97
C ARG A 5 -2.20 -11.40 -17.30
N ASP A 6 -2.27 -12.65 -17.77
CA ASP A 6 -1.66 -13.05 -19.03
C ASP A 6 -2.27 -12.30 -20.22
N ARG A 7 -3.59 -12.08 -20.22
CA ARG A 7 -4.27 -11.24 -21.24
C ARG A 7 -3.78 -9.81 -21.21
N ILE A 8 -3.62 -9.19 -20.04
CA ILE A 8 -3.11 -7.83 -19.92
C ILE A 8 -1.70 -7.74 -20.52
N HIS A 9 -0.81 -8.66 -20.17
CA HIS A 9 0.56 -8.68 -20.69
C HIS A 9 0.63 -9.04 -22.17
N SER A 10 -0.28 -9.90 -22.67
CA SER A 10 -0.41 -10.22 -24.08
C SER A 10 -0.82 -9.01 -24.91
N VAL A 11 -1.88 -8.31 -24.49
CA VAL A 11 -2.36 -7.08 -25.16
C VAL A 11 -1.28 -5.99 -25.17
N ALA A 12 -0.47 -5.90 -24.10
CA ALA A 12 0.65 -4.97 -24.02
C ALA A 12 1.88 -5.42 -24.82
N GLY A 13 1.87 -6.59 -25.47
CA GLY A 13 3.03 -7.13 -26.20
C GLY A 13 4.20 -7.49 -25.30
N LYS A 14 3.95 -7.72 -24.00
CA LYS A 14 4.97 -7.98 -22.97
C LYS A 14 5.08 -9.47 -22.56
N LEU A 15 4.34 -10.35 -23.20
CA LEU A 15 4.56 -11.79 -23.09
C LEU A 15 5.78 -12.19 -23.93
N GLY A 16 6.71 -12.92 -23.31
CA GLY A 16 7.85 -13.50 -24.06
C GLY A 16 7.37 -14.48 -25.14
N LYS A 17 8.08 -14.56 -26.26
CA LYS A 17 7.71 -15.37 -27.45
C LYS A 17 7.40 -16.84 -27.15
N ASN A 18 7.91 -17.37 -26.03
CA ASN A 18 7.74 -18.78 -25.62
C ASN A 18 7.06 -18.90 -24.25
N THR A 19 6.40 -17.85 -23.74
CA THR A 19 5.76 -17.85 -22.43
C THR A 19 4.25 -17.93 -22.62
N SER A 20 3.65 -19.08 -22.30
CA SER A 20 2.21 -19.25 -22.36
C SER A 20 1.51 -18.78 -21.08
N LEU A 21 2.21 -18.76 -19.97
CA LEU A 21 1.68 -18.39 -18.65
C LEU A 21 2.71 -17.65 -17.80
N ILE A 22 2.33 -16.56 -17.16
CA ILE A 22 3.19 -15.84 -16.22
C ILE A 22 3.10 -16.54 -14.86
N ALA A 23 4.12 -17.27 -14.47
CA ALA A 23 4.15 -17.99 -13.19
C ALA A 23 4.57 -17.10 -12.01
N ILE A 24 5.31 -16.01 -12.25
CA ILE A 24 5.85 -15.10 -11.24
C ILE A 24 4.93 -13.89 -11.14
N ARG A 25 4.70 -13.40 -9.91
CA ARG A 25 3.92 -12.17 -9.72
C ARG A 25 4.64 -10.98 -10.37
N PRO A 26 3.93 -10.11 -11.12
CA PRO A 26 4.53 -8.94 -11.74
C PRO A 26 5.14 -8.00 -10.69
N PHE A 27 6.32 -7.50 -10.96
CA PHE A 27 6.93 -6.40 -10.22
C PHE A 27 7.16 -5.25 -11.21
N ARG A 28 6.51 -4.11 -10.94
CA ARG A 28 6.62 -2.91 -11.79
C ARG A 28 7.22 -1.79 -10.97
N SER A 29 8.28 -1.17 -11.49
CA SER A 29 8.97 -0.05 -10.85
C SER A 29 9.21 1.05 -11.90
N PRO A 30 8.18 1.84 -12.26
CA PRO A 30 8.34 2.94 -13.18
C PRO A 30 9.17 4.06 -12.55
N HIS A 31 9.99 4.71 -13.36
CA HIS A 31 10.75 5.89 -12.94
C HIS A 31 9.80 7.08 -12.71
N HIS A 32 10.13 8.00 -11.80
CA HIS A 32 9.27 9.14 -11.43
C HIS A 32 8.96 10.10 -12.59
N THR A 33 9.76 10.07 -13.69
CA THR A 33 9.49 10.83 -14.91
C THR A 33 8.40 10.25 -15.81
N ILE A 34 7.77 9.15 -15.41
CA ILE A 34 6.69 8.51 -16.18
C ILE A 34 5.55 9.48 -16.44
N SER A 35 4.96 9.42 -17.64
CA SER A 35 3.76 10.19 -17.96
C SER A 35 2.49 9.54 -17.35
N GLN A 36 1.45 10.35 -17.13
CA GLN A 36 0.16 9.87 -16.68
C GLN A 36 -0.40 8.77 -17.61
N VAL A 37 -0.26 8.94 -18.92
CA VAL A 37 -0.73 7.95 -19.92
C VAL A 37 0.04 6.63 -19.81
N ALA A 38 1.34 6.67 -19.58
CA ALA A 38 2.12 5.45 -19.38
C ALA A 38 1.78 4.75 -18.06
N MET A 39 1.44 5.51 -17.01
CA MET A 39 1.02 4.96 -15.73
C MET A 39 -0.36 4.28 -15.80
N VAL A 40 -1.35 4.95 -16.37
CA VAL A 40 -2.75 4.50 -16.42
C VAL A 40 -3.03 3.60 -17.63
N GLY A 41 -2.43 3.93 -18.74
CA GLY A 41 -2.73 3.36 -20.04
C GLY A 41 -3.49 4.34 -20.94
N GLY A 42 -3.72 3.97 -22.18
CA GLY A 42 -4.41 4.78 -23.18
C GLY A 42 -3.66 4.83 -24.51
N GLY A 43 -3.77 5.95 -25.20
CA GLY A 43 -3.23 6.15 -26.56
C GLY A 43 -4.30 6.08 -27.62
N ALA A 44 -3.89 6.18 -28.91
CA ALA A 44 -4.79 6.05 -30.06
C ALA A 44 -5.33 4.62 -30.19
N SER A 45 -4.47 3.63 -29.96
CA SER A 45 -4.83 2.23 -29.69
C SER A 45 -4.66 2.01 -28.20
N PRO A 46 -5.76 1.76 -27.44
CA PRO A 46 -5.70 1.68 -25.99
C PRO A 46 -4.79 0.55 -25.53
N GLN A 47 -3.76 0.90 -24.79
CA GLN A 47 -2.83 -0.05 -24.17
C GLN A 47 -2.93 0.03 -22.65
N PRO A 48 -2.80 -1.10 -21.90
CA PRO A 48 -2.71 -1.07 -20.45
C PRO A 48 -1.43 -0.37 -20.00
N GLY A 49 -1.55 0.45 -18.92
CA GLY A 49 -0.41 1.13 -18.29
C GLY A 49 0.26 0.29 -17.21
N GLU A 50 1.28 0.88 -16.54
CA GLU A 50 2.07 0.22 -15.50
C GLU A 50 1.20 -0.30 -14.34
N ILE A 51 0.13 0.42 -13.96
CA ILE A 51 -0.80 0.00 -12.92
C ILE A 51 -1.50 -1.33 -13.29
N SER A 52 -1.98 -1.45 -14.52
CA SER A 52 -2.64 -2.69 -14.99
C SER A 52 -1.63 -3.81 -15.22
N LEU A 53 -0.41 -3.50 -15.63
CA LEU A 53 0.69 -4.45 -15.75
C LEU A 53 1.15 -4.99 -14.38
N ALA A 54 0.90 -4.26 -13.29
CA ALA A 54 1.15 -4.70 -11.92
C ALA A 54 0.01 -5.58 -11.34
N HIS A 55 -1.04 -5.87 -12.10
CA HIS A 55 -2.20 -6.63 -11.62
C HIS A 55 -1.81 -7.97 -10.98
N ASN A 56 -2.28 -8.21 -9.76
CA ASN A 56 -1.92 -9.35 -8.88
C ASN A 56 -0.42 -9.45 -8.57
N GLY A 57 0.28 -8.31 -8.61
CA GLY A 57 1.69 -8.15 -8.31
C GLY A 57 1.97 -6.92 -7.46
N VAL A 58 3.12 -6.30 -7.68
CA VAL A 58 3.61 -5.15 -6.94
C VAL A 58 3.86 -3.98 -7.89
N LEU A 59 3.37 -2.80 -7.52
CA LEU A 59 3.77 -1.52 -8.07
C LEU A 59 4.67 -0.83 -7.04
N PHE A 60 5.95 -0.69 -7.34
CA PHE A 60 6.94 -0.03 -6.50
C PHE A 60 7.21 1.38 -7.03
N LEU A 61 7.02 2.39 -6.19
CA LEU A 61 7.29 3.79 -6.53
C LEU A 61 8.38 4.32 -5.61
N ASP A 62 9.58 4.38 -6.13
CA ASP A 62 10.70 5.01 -5.43
C ASP A 62 10.63 6.53 -5.55
N GLU A 63 11.10 7.24 -4.53
CA GLU A 63 11.07 8.72 -4.50
C GLU A 63 9.65 9.28 -4.75
N LEU A 64 8.66 8.76 -4.03
CA LEU A 64 7.24 9.07 -4.26
C LEU A 64 6.92 10.57 -4.49
N PRO A 65 7.49 11.55 -3.74
CA PRO A 65 7.23 12.97 -3.96
C PRO A 65 7.84 13.54 -5.25
N GLU A 66 8.71 12.79 -5.96
CA GLU A 66 9.27 13.24 -7.23
C GLU A 66 8.35 12.98 -8.43
N PHE A 67 7.39 12.07 -8.27
CA PHE A 67 6.34 11.90 -9.28
C PHE A 67 5.50 13.16 -9.43
N SER A 68 5.05 13.44 -10.65
CA SER A 68 4.13 14.55 -10.87
C SER A 68 2.81 14.31 -10.12
N ARG A 69 2.21 15.39 -9.61
CA ARG A 69 0.95 15.33 -8.86
C ARG A 69 -0.15 14.58 -9.65
N ASN A 70 -0.23 14.81 -10.95
CA ASN A 70 -1.20 14.13 -11.81
C ASN A 70 -1.01 12.61 -11.84
N VAL A 71 0.23 12.13 -11.82
CA VAL A 71 0.55 10.70 -11.77
C VAL A 71 0.20 10.09 -10.40
N LEU A 72 0.39 10.83 -9.32
CA LEU A 72 0.00 10.36 -7.98
C LEU A 72 -1.53 10.31 -7.81
N GLU A 73 -2.24 11.33 -8.28
CA GLU A 73 -3.71 11.40 -8.13
C GLU A 73 -4.46 10.28 -8.89
N VAL A 74 -3.93 9.80 -10.01
CA VAL A 74 -4.58 8.70 -10.75
C VAL A 74 -4.48 7.34 -10.05
N LEU A 75 -3.59 7.19 -9.04
CA LEU A 75 -3.51 5.98 -8.22
C LEU A 75 -4.71 5.81 -7.28
N ARG A 76 -5.42 6.90 -6.98
CA ARG A 76 -6.51 6.90 -5.98
C ARG A 76 -7.65 5.95 -6.35
N GLN A 77 -8.06 5.93 -7.61
CA GLN A 77 -9.13 5.04 -8.06
C GLN A 77 -8.72 3.57 -8.00
N PRO A 78 -7.61 3.13 -8.61
CA PRO A 78 -7.26 1.71 -8.61
C PRO A 78 -6.89 1.16 -7.21
N LEU A 79 -6.44 1.99 -6.28
CA LEU A 79 -6.22 1.57 -4.89
C LEU A 79 -7.52 1.28 -4.13
N GLU A 80 -8.66 1.80 -4.60
CA GLU A 80 -9.97 1.58 -3.98
C GLU A 80 -10.82 0.58 -4.77
N ASP A 81 -10.90 0.76 -6.09
CA ASP A 81 -11.80 0.01 -6.97
C ASP A 81 -11.14 -1.23 -7.59
N HIS A 82 -9.81 -1.40 -7.46
CA HIS A 82 -9.02 -2.46 -8.09
C HIS A 82 -9.15 -2.55 -9.60
N ARG A 83 -9.48 -1.42 -10.24
CA ARG A 83 -9.65 -1.26 -11.69
C ARG A 83 -9.33 0.16 -12.12
N ILE A 84 -9.04 0.33 -13.40
CA ILE A 84 -8.84 1.61 -14.07
C ILE A 84 -9.84 1.73 -15.21
N THR A 85 -10.53 2.86 -15.26
CA THR A 85 -11.42 3.21 -16.38
C THR A 85 -10.77 4.27 -17.25
N ILE A 86 -10.59 3.97 -18.54
CA ILE A 86 -10.09 4.90 -19.55
C ILE A 86 -11.26 5.28 -20.45
N SER A 87 -11.73 6.51 -20.31
CA SER A 87 -12.81 7.05 -21.15
C SER A 87 -12.24 7.96 -22.23
N ARG A 88 -12.68 7.74 -23.46
CA ARG A 88 -12.39 8.56 -24.64
C ARG A 88 -13.68 8.77 -25.44
N ALA A 89 -13.70 9.75 -26.34
CA ALA A 89 -14.90 10.07 -27.11
C ALA A 89 -15.52 8.88 -27.86
N LYS A 90 -14.70 7.90 -28.26
CA LYS A 90 -15.13 6.73 -29.07
C LYS A 90 -15.28 5.43 -28.26
N TYR A 91 -14.75 5.34 -27.04
CA TYR A 91 -14.76 4.11 -26.24
C TYR A 91 -14.54 4.39 -24.76
N THR A 92 -15.05 3.50 -23.94
CA THR A 92 -14.70 3.37 -22.51
C THR A 92 -14.17 1.97 -22.29
N LEU A 93 -12.96 1.87 -21.73
CA LEU A 93 -12.30 0.60 -21.44
C LEU A 93 -11.99 0.52 -19.96
N GLU A 94 -12.14 -0.67 -19.40
CA GLU A 94 -11.82 -0.96 -18.03
C GLU A 94 -10.72 -2.02 -17.98
N TYR A 95 -9.65 -1.72 -17.25
CA TYR A 95 -8.55 -2.66 -17.00
C TYR A 95 -8.51 -3.04 -15.52
N PRO A 96 -8.33 -4.33 -15.20
CA PRO A 96 -8.08 -4.78 -13.84
C PRO A 96 -6.79 -4.17 -13.29
N ALA A 97 -6.82 -3.78 -12.01
CA ALA A 97 -5.72 -3.06 -11.34
C ALA A 97 -5.62 -3.41 -9.84
N ASN A 98 -5.73 -4.70 -9.52
CA ASN A 98 -5.53 -5.18 -8.15
C ASN A 98 -4.04 -5.43 -7.92
N PHE A 99 -3.34 -4.51 -7.29
CA PHE A 99 -1.90 -4.58 -7.04
C PHE A 99 -1.59 -4.16 -5.59
N GLN A 100 -0.43 -4.56 -5.10
CA GLN A 100 0.14 -4.02 -3.86
C GLN A 100 0.98 -2.79 -4.20
N LEU A 101 0.63 -1.63 -3.64
CA LEU A 101 1.47 -0.44 -3.72
C LEU A 101 2.54 -0.52 -2.64
N ILE A 102 3.80 -0.38 -3.05
CA ILE A 102 4.94 -0.13 -2.17
C ILE A 102 5.59 1.17 -2.64
N ALA A 103 5.82 2.09 -1.72
CA ALA A 103 6.46 3.35 -2.04
C ALA A 103 7.56 3.67 -1.03
N SER A 104 8.63 4.31 -1.49
CA SER A 104 9.66 4.87 -0.63
C SER A 104 9.77 6.38 -0.85
N MET A 105 10.20 7.11 0.17
CA MET A 105 10.45 8.54 0.09
C MET A 105 11.44 9.01 1.14
N ASN A 106 12.15 10.08 0.83
CA ASN A 106 12.91 10.82 1.81
C ASN A 106 12.01 11.76 2.63
N PRO A 107 12.39 12.13 3.86
CA PRO A 107 11.58 13.05 4.69
C PRO A 107 11.62 14.50 4.16
N CYS A 108 12.57 14.87 3.31
CA CYS A 108 12.70 16.18 2.66
C CYS A 108 13.64 16.08 1.45
N PRO A 109 13.76 17.12 0.61
CA PRO A 109 14.66 17.11 -0.54
C PRO A 109 16.13 16.84 -0.24
N CYS A 110 16.65 17.26 0.92
CA CYS A 110 18.04 16.95 1.33
C CYS A 110 18.18 15.61 2.07
N GLY A 111 17.06 14.96 2.47
CA GLY A 111 17.05 13.67 3.15
C GLY A 111 17.28 13.72 4.68
N TYR A 112 17.51 14.90 5.28
CA TYR A 112 17.94 15.01 6.68
C TYR A 112 16.92 15.67 7.62
N TYR A 113 15.68 15.85 7.21
CA TYR A 113 14.64 16.36 8.09
C TYR A 113 14.40 15.36 9.25
N ASN A 114 14.42 15.86 10.48
CA ASN A 114 14.34 15.05 11.72
C ASN A 114 15.47 14.00 11.88
N HIS A 115 16.58 14.14 11.17
CA HIS A 115 17.70 13.21 11.31
C HIS A 115 18.42 13.41 12.65
N PRO A 116 18.74 12.35 13.44
CA PRO A 116 19.27 12.48 14.80
C PRO A 116 20.65 13.15 14.87
N THR A 117 21.49 13.01 13.82
CA THR A 117 22.89 13.47 13.84
C THR A 117 23.26 14.42 12.70
N ARG A 118 22.43 14.60 11.69
CA ARG A 118 22.69 15.48 10.55
C ARG A 118 21.69 16.62 10.49
N HIS A 119 22.17 17.81 10.18
CA HIS A 119 21.29 18.99 10.10
C HIS A 119 20.61 19.09 8.73
N CYS A 120 19.30 19.31 8.74
CA CYS A 120 18.54 19.56 7.54
C CYS A 120 18.82 20.99 7.04
N VAL A 121 19.16 21.13 5.76
CA VAL A 121 19.44 22.44 5.12
C VAL A 121 18.23 23.00 4.37
N CYS A 122 17.11 22.29 4.34
CA CYS A 122 15.88 22.76 3.71
C CYS A 122 15.18 23.81 4.56
N HIS A 123 14.65 24.86 3.92
CA HIS A 123 13.73 25.76 4.61
C HIS A 123 12.41 25.06 4.96
N PRO A 124 11.74 25.43 6.09
CA PRO A 124 10.47 24.80 6.48
C PRO A 124 9.42 24.79 5.36
N GLY A 125 9.24 25.89 4.65
CA GLY A 125 8.33 25.95 3.50
C GLY A 125 8.73 25.08 2.28
N GLN A 126 9.99 24.64 2.19
CA GLN A 126 10.46 23.71 1.17
C GLN A 126 10.10 22.28 1.54
N VAL A 127 10.30 21.90 2.80
CA VAL A 127 9.88 20.59 3.35
C VAL A 127 8.38 20.43 3.15
N GLN A 128 7.59 21.43 3.60
CA GLN A 128 6.14 21.40 3.47
C GLN A 128 5.68 21.23 2.02
N ARG A 129 6.25 21.98 1.08
CA ARG A 129 5.92 21.86 -0.36
C ARG A 129 6.29 20.48 -0.92
N TYR A 130 7.39 19.90 -0.47
CA TYR A 130 7.81 18.56 -0.89
C TYR A 130 6.83 17.49 -0.42
N LEU A 131 6.46 17.50 0.85
CA LEU A 131 5.55 16.54 1.45
C LEU A 131 4.11 16.71 0.92
N ASN A 132 3.65 17.95 0.71
CA ASN A 132 2.33 18.26 0.16
C ASN A 132 2.13 17.85 -1.31
N LYS A 133 3.15 17.36 -2.00
CA LYS A 133 2.97 16.69 -3.30
C LYS A 133 2.12 15.42 -3.17
N ILE A 134 2.20 14.75 -2.01
CA ILE A 134 1.36 13.60 -1.70
C ILE A 134 0.09 14.12 -1.03
N SER A 135 -1.04 13.92 -1.68
CA SER A 135 -2.32 14.41 -1.14
C SER A 135 -2.80 13.56 0.06
N GLY A 136 -3.48 14.19 1.02
CA GLY A 136 -4.11 13.49 2.13
C GLY A 136 -5.01 12.32 1.66
N PRO A 137 -5.88 12.51 0.64
CA PRO A 137 -6.68 11.42 0.09
C PRO A 137 -5.89 10.25 -0.51
N LEU A 138 -4.65 10.45 -0.96
CA LEU A 138 -3.77 9.35 -1.37
C LEU A 138 -3.16 8.65 -0.14
N LEU A 139 -2.67 9.40 0.84
CA LEU A 139 -2.16 8.86 2.11
C LEU A 139 -3.22 8.02 2.83
N ASP A 140 -4.47 8.49 2.86
CA ASP A 140 -5.60 7.74 3.43
C ASP A 140 -5.77 6.34 2.81
N ARG A 141 -5.28 6.13 1.58
CA ARG A 141 -5.37 4.85 0.86
C ARG A 141 -4.19 3.93 1.06
N ILE A 142 -3.14 4.40 1.69
CA ILE A 142 -1.96 3.61 2.08
C ILE A 142 -2.23 3.03 3.46
N ASP A 143 -2.20 1.70 3.59
CA ASP A 143 -2.58 1.02 4.83
C ASP A 143 -1.53 1.13 5.93
N ILE A 144 -0.25 1.08 5.57
CA ILE A 144 0.89 1.03 6.48
C ILE A 144 1.89 2.12 6.09
N GLN A 145 2.25 2.95 7.04
CA GLN A 145 3.25 4.02 6.90
C GLN A 145 4.31 3.81 7.98
N VAL A 146 5.58 3.67 7.56
CA VAL A 146 6.68 3.36 8.47
C VAL A 146 7.79 4.38 8.30
N GLU A 147 8.20 5.00 9.39
CA GLU A 147 9.40 5.83 9.44
C GLU A 147 10.62 4.94 9.71
N ILE A 148 11.61 5.01 8.82
CA ILE A 148 12.86 4.24 8.96
C ILE A 148 13.92 5.19 9.49
N VAL A 149 14.43 4.89 10.69
CA VAL A 149 15.53 5.62 11.28
C VAL A 149 16.87 5.08 10.77
N PRO A 150 17.91 5.93 10.65
CA PRO A 150 19.25 5.48 10.28
C PRO A 150 19.81 4.45 11.26
N VAL A 151 20.35 3.37 10.73
CA VAL A 151 21.00 2.33 11.54
C VAL A 151 22.42 2.81 11.92
N PRO A 152 22.80 2.78 13.22
CA PRO A 152 24.16 3.12 13.66
C PRO A 152 25.19 2.20 13.02
N PHE A 153 26.40 2.74 12.77
CA PHE A 153 27.51 1.97 12.16
C PHE A 153 27.87 0.71 12.96
N GLU A 154 27.79 0.80 14.29
CA GLU A 154 28.04 -0.30 15.22
C GLU A 154 27.07 -1.46 15.04
N GLU A 155 25.85 -1.21 14.62
CA GLU A 155 24.84 -2.24 14.31
C GLU A 155 25.04 -2.82 12.91
N ILE A 156 25.40 -2.00 11.94
CA ILE A 156 25.73 -2.46 10.58
C ILE A 156 26.96 -3.36 10.58
N SER A 157 27.97 -3.03 11.41
CA SER A 157 29.23 -3.78 11.53
C SER A 157 29.08 -5.11 12.31
N LYS A 158 28.04 -5.25 13.14
CA LYS A 158 27.71 -6.52 13.81
C LYS A 158 27.11 -7.46 12.79
N SER A 159 27.87 -8.50 12.39
CA SER A 159 27.41 -9.54 11.45
C SER A 159 26.32 -10.48 12.03
N THR A 160 25.47 -10.02 12.92
CA THR A 160 24.32 -10.81 13.39
C THR A 160 23.27 -10.83 12.30
N PRO A 161 23.01 -11.97 11.66
CA PRO A 161 21.98 -12.05 10.65
C PRO A 161 20.62 -11.77 11.28
N GLY A 162 19.83 -10.91 10.65
CA GLY A 162 18.42 -10.70 11.01
C GLY A 162 17.57 -11.94 10.77
N GLU A 163 16.26 -11.83 11.04
CA GLU A 163 15.33 -12.92 10.77
C GLU A 163 15.35 -13.31 9.28
N SER A 164 15.38 -14.61 9.00
CA SER A 164 15.46 -15.11 7.62
C SER A 164 14.13 -14.91 6.87
N SER A 165 14.20 -14.69 5.56
CA SER A 165 13.02 -14.63 4.71
C SER A 165 12.19 -15.93 4.73
N ALA A 166 12.82 -17.07 5.05
CA ALA A 166 12.13 -18.36 5.19
C ALA A 166 11.23 -18.35 6.42
N SER A 167 11.74 -17.90 7.58
CA SER A 167 10.97 -17.79 8.83
C SER A 167 9.78 -16.81 8.67
N ILE A 168 10.03 -15.64 8.05
CA ILE A 168 8.97 -14.65 7.76
C ILE A 168 7.90 -15.27 6.87
N ARG A 169 8.31 -16.03 5.85
CA ARG A 169 7.38 -16.69 4.91
C ARG A 169 6.49 -17.70 5.60
N GLU A 170 7.01 -18.51 6.50
CA GLU A 170 6.22 -19.48 7.25
C GLU A 170 5.12 -18.81 8.07
N ARG A 171 5.45 -17.75 8.78
CA ARG A 171 4.51 -16.94 9.57
C ARG A 171 3.42 -16.32 8.70
N VAL A 172 3.80 -15.79 7.52
CA VAL A 172 2.86 -15.24 6.55
C VAL A 172 1.94 -16.33 5.97
N ILE A 173 2.46 -17.54 5.68
CA ILE A 173 1.66 -18.67 5.18
C ILE A 173 0.63 -19.07 6.21
N GLN A 174 0.97 -19.16 7.48
CA GLN A 174 0.04 -19.49 8.57
C GLN A 174 -1.09 -18.45 8.66
N ALA A 175 -0.78 -17.16 8.67
CA ALA A 175 -1.79 -16.10 8.66
C ALA A 175 -2.69 -16.18 7.41
N ARG A 176 -2.14 -16.49 6.25
CA ARG A 176 -2.90 -16.68 5.00
C ARG A 176 -3.82 -17.90 5.04
N GLN A 177 -3.43 -18.97 5.72
CA GLN A 177 -4.29 -20.15 5.92
C GLN A 177 -5.49 -19.82 6.82
N ILE A 178 -5.28 -19.05 7.90
CA ILE A 178 -6.36 -18.56 8.77
C ILE A 178 -7.36 -17.71 7.96
N GLN A 179 -6.86 -16.81 7.13
CA GLN A 179 -7.71 -15.98 6.26
C GLN A 179 -8.48 -16.81 5.23
N ALA A 180 -7.82 -17.80 4.60
CA ALA A 180 -8.48 -18.71 3.65
C ALA A 180 -9.62 -19.50 4.30
N GLN A 181 -9.44 -19.96 5.53
CA GLN A 181 -10.50 -20.63 6.30
C GLN A 181 -11.64 -19.66 6.67
N ARG A 182 -11.29 -18.44 7.13
CA ARG A 182 -12.26 -17.39 7.49
C ARG A 182 -13.16 -17.02 6.32
N PHE A 183 -12.63 -16.94 5.13
CA PHE A 183 -13.36 -16.53 3.92
C PHE A 183 -13.79 -17.70 3.04
N ALA A 184 -13.72 -18.93 3.55
CA ALA A 184 -14.23 -20.10 2.83
C ALA A 184 -15.71 -19.90 2.45
N GLY A 185 -16.02 -20.03 1.15
CA GLY A 185 -17.36 -19.77 0.62
C GLY A 185 -17.68 -18.30 0.28
N GLN A 186 -16.77 -17.35 0.53
CA GLN A 186 -16.92 -15.95 0.13
C GLN A 186 -16.27 -15.72 -1.24
N ALA A 187 -17.08 -15.60 -2.29
CA ALA A 187 -16.56 -15.39 -3.64
C ALA A 187 -15.77 -14.08 -3.76
N GLY A 188 -14.54 -14.16 -4.27
CA GLY A 188 -13.70 -13.00 -4.55
C GLY A 188 -12.96 -12.41 -3.34
N ILE A 189 -13.09 -13.01 -2.14
CA ILE A 189 -12.43 -12.52 -0.92
C ILE A 189 -11.40 -13.56 -0.46
N TYR A 190 -10.13 -13.16 -0.44
CA TYR A 190 -8.98 -14.03 -0.15
C TYR A 190 -8.09 -13.52 0.99
N SER A 191 -8.36 -12.29 1.47
CA SER A 191 -7.56 -11.66 2.52
C SER A 191 -8.36 -10.62 3.29
N ASN A 192 -7.89 -10.26 4.49
CA ASN A 192 -8.51 -9.23 5.32
C ASN A 192 -8.60 -7.87 4.60
N ALA A 193 -7.65 -7.54 3.72
CA ALA A 193 -7.68 -6.30 2.93
C ALA A 193 -8.94 -6.17 2.07
N GLN A 194 -9.52 -7.29 1.64
CA GLN A 194 -10.69 -7.34 0.77
C GLN A 194 -12.02 -7.41 1.54
N MET A 195 -12.00 -7.38 2.87
CA MET A 195 -13.23 -7.38 3.68
C MET A 195 -14.15 -6.22 3.30
N THR A 196 -15.42 -6.55 3.04
CA THR A 196 -16.50 -5.58 2.94
C THR A 196 -16.85 -5.03 4.32
N PRO A 197 -17.60 -3.91 4.45
CA PRO A 197 -18.04 -3.40 5.75
C PRO A 197 -18.77 -4.45 6.60
N SER A 198 -19.58 -5.30 5.99
CA SER A 198 -20.29 -6.39 6.69
C SER A 198 -19.33 -7.44 7.26
N LEU A 199 -18.30 -7.83 6.49
CA LEU A 199 -17.28 -8.78 6.96
C LEU A 199 -16.35 -8.15 8.00
N LEU A 200 -16.06 -6.87 7.87
CA LEU A 200 -15.29 -6.12 8.85
C LEU A 200 -16.01 -6.10 10.20
N HIS A 201 -17.30 -5.80 10.19
CA HIS A 201 -18.15 -5.87 11.37
C HIS A 201 -18.19 -7.27 11.98
N ARG A 202 -18.15 -8.34 11.17
CA ARG A 202 -18.21 -9.72 11.64
C ARG A 202 -16.89 -10.24 12.21
N TYR A 203 -15.74 -9.88 11.61
CA TYR A 203 -14.45 -10.53 11.87
C TYR A 203 -13.39 -9.62 12.48
N ALA A 204 -13.63 -8.31 12.54
CA ALA A 204 -12.65 -7.35 13.02
C ALA A 204 -13.23 -6.41 14.10
N GLN A 205 -14.08 -6.95 14.98
CA GLN A 205 -14.61 -6.21 16.12
C GLN A 205 -13.62 -6.26 17.29
N PRO A 206 -13.13 -5.11 17.76
CA PRO A 206 -12.38 -5.04 19.01
C PRO A 206 -13.31 -5.23 20.23
N ASP A 207 -12.72 -5.54 21.36
CA ASP A 207 -13.40 -5.49 22.65
C ASP A 207 -13.68 -4.03 23.10
N ALA A 208 -14.32 -3.85 24.26
CA ALA A 208 -14.65 -2.53 24.78
C ALA A 208 -13.41 -1.64 25.01
N ALA A 209 -12.31 -2.23 25.48
CA ALA A 209 -11.05 -1.51 25.70
C ALA A 209 -10.40 -1.08 24.39
N GLY A 210 -10.42 -1.95 23.38
CA GLY A 210 -9.93 -1.67 22.03
C GLY A 210 -10.76 -0.59 21.32
N LEU A 211 -12.09 -0.61 21.47
CA LEU A 211 -12.96 0.44 20.92
C LEU A 211 -12.67 1.81 21.55
N GLU A 212 -12.42 1.86 22.86
CA GLU A 212 -12.07 3.10 23.55
C GLU A 212 -10.71 3.64 23.08
N LEU A 213 -9.69 2.74 22.93
CA LEU A 213 -8.40 3.09 22.38
C LEU A 213 -8.54 3.67 20.96
N LEU A 214 -9.32 3.01 20.11
CA LEU A 214 -9.55 3.44 18.73
C LEU A 214 -10.28 4.78 18.69
N ARG A 215 -11.29 5.00 19.53
CA ARG A 215 -12.01 6.27 19.67
C ARG A 215 -11.06 7.41 20.02
N HIS A 216 -10.18 7.21 21.01
CA HIS A 216 -9.17 8.20 21.39
C HIS A 216 -8.19 8.51 20.25
N ALA A 217 -7.72 7.48 19.54
CA ALA A 217 -6.82 7.66 18.40
C ALA A 217 -7.49 8.44 17.27
N MET A 218 -8.74 8.13 16.91
CA MET A 218 -9.51 8.83 15.89
C MET A 218 -9.61 10.32 16.19
N HIS A 219 -9.93 10.69 17.45
CA HIS A 219 -9.99 12.09 17.87
C HIS A 219 -8.61 12.77 17.87
N ARG A 220 -7.61 12.11 18.49
CA ARG A 220 -6.28 12.72 18.67
C ARG A 220 -5.53 12.93 17.35
N LEU A 221 -5.70 12.02 16.40
CA LEU A 221 -5.01 12.03 15.11
C LEU A 221 -5.88 12.57 13.97
N ASN A 222 -7.11 13.03 14.26
CA ASN A 222 -8.08 13.51 13.28
C ASN A 222 -8.26 12.55 12.10
N LEU A 223 -8.40 11.25 12.38
CA LEU A 223 -8.45 10.20 11.35
C LEU A 223 -9.81 10.14 10.66
N SER A 224 -9.79 9.83 9.38
CA SER A 224 -11.00 9.66 8.57
C SER A 224 -11.73 8.33 8.86
N ALA A 225 -13.00 8.21 8.46
CA ALA A 225 -13.72 6.95 8.51
C ALA A 225 -13.04 5.83 7.68
N ARG A 226 -12.33 6.19 6.59
CA ARG A 226 -11.54 5.22 5.83
C ARG A 226 -10.34 4.72 6.63
N ALA A 227 -9.68 5.59 7.39
CA ALA A 227 -8.59 5.19 8.27
C ALA A 227 -9.07 4.21 9.35
N TYR A 228 -10.28 4.40 9.89
CA TYR A 228 -10.91 3.47 10.83
C TYR A 228 -11.01 2.05 10.26
N ASP A 229 -11.60 1.88 9.07
CA ASP A 229 -11.74 0.58 8.42
C ASP A 229 -10.37 -0.07 8.14
N ARG A 230 -9.38 0.73 7.73
CA ARG A 230 -8.02 0.24 7.46
C ARG A 230 -7.32 -0.22 8.73
N ILE A 231 -7.41 0.55 9.82
CA ILE A 231 -6.87 0.15 11.12
C ILE A 231 -7.45 -1.21 11.53
N LEU A 232 -8.75 -1.41 11.41
CA LEU A 232 -9.38 -2.70 11.76
C LEU A 232 -8.88 -3.85 10.88
N LYS A 233 -8.72 -3.64 9.56
CA LYS A 233 -8.18 -4.65 8.64
C LYS A 233 -6.73 -5.01 8.98
N VAL A 234 -5.91 -4.02 9.30
CA VAL A 234 -4.51 -4.21 9.71
C VAL A 234 -4.44 -4.90 11.06
N SER A 235 -5.21 -4.47 12.06
CA SER A 235 -5.28 -5.10 13.38
C SER A 235 -5.69 -6.57 13.31
N ARG A 236 -6.68 -6.90 12.46
CA ARG A 236 -7.07 -8.30 12.24
C ARG A 236 -5.93 -9.10 11.60
N THR A 237 -5.14 -8.47 10.73
CA THR A 237 -3.99 -9.14 10.09
C THR A 237 -2.85 -9.36 11.08
N ILE A 238 -2.58 -8.39 11.95
CA ILE A 238 -1.60 -8.54 13.05
C ILE A 238 -2.01 -9.68 13.98
N ALA A 239 -3.29 -9.71 14.39
CA ALA A 239 -3.81 -10.79 15.22
C ALA A 239 -3.72 -12.17 14.54
N ASP A 240 -3.93 -12.25 13.20
CA ASP A 240 -3.74 -13.49 12.44
C ASP A 240 -2.25 -13.93 12.41
N LEU A 241 -1.32 -12.98 12.33
CA LEU A 241 0.13 -13.25 12.38
C LEU A 241 0.56 -13.78 13.76
N GLU A 242 -0.13 -13.38 14.84
CA GLU A 242 0.06 -13.89 16.20
C GLU A 242 -0.78 -15.14 16.50
N ASN A 243 -1.54 -15.64 15.52
CA ASN A 243 -2.48 -16.75 15.71
C ASN A 243 -3.53 -16.48 16.81
N SER A 244 -3.92 -15.22 16.98
CA SER A 244 -4.94 -14.79 17.94
C SER A 244 -6.34 -14.83 17.32
N THR A 245 -7.31 -15.40 18.04
CA THR A 245 -8.73 -15.40 17.63
C THR A 245 -9.34 -14.00 17.69
N ASP A 246 -8.94 -13.22 18.69
CA ASP A 246 -9.52 -11.91 18.99
C ASP A 246 -8.53 -10.78 18.66
N ILE A 247 -9.07 -9.61 18.34
CA ILE A 247 -8.28 -8.39 18.20
C ILE A 247 -8.11 -7.78 19.61
N ARG A 248 -6.87 -7.87 20.13
CA ARG A 248 -6.51 -7.29 21.42
C ARG A 248 -6.09 -5.82 21.27
N PRO A 249 -6.08 -5.03 22.36
CA PRO A 249 -5.63 -3.63 22.33
C PRO A 249 -4.22 -3.43 21.77
N GLU A 250 -3.30 -4.39 21.94
CA GLU A 250 -1.93 -4.34 21.40
C GLU A 250 -1.94 -4.36 19.86
N HIS A 251 -2.77 -5.20 19.24
CA HIS A 251 -2.91 -5.25 17.79
C HIS A 251 -3.45 -3.93 17.21
N LEU A 252 -4.36 -3.28 17.94
CA LEU A 252 -4.89 -1.97 17.56
C LEU A 252 -3.83 -0.87 17.73
N ALA A 253 -3.09 -0.89 18.84
CA ALA A 253 -2.04 0.09 19.10
C ALA A 253 -0.97 0.03 18.01
N GLU A 254 -0.57 -1.16 17.60
CA GLU A 254 0.37 -1.37 16.50
C GLU A 254 -0.20 -0.85 15.16
N ALA A 255 -1.45 -1.21 14.82
CA ALA A 255 -2.09 -0.75 13.59
C ALA A 255 -2.27 0.78 13.54
N ILE A 256 -2.57 1.41 14.68
CA ILE A 256 -2.66 2.87 14.81
C ILE A 256 -1.28 3.51 14.60
N SER A 257 -0.21 2.89 15.11
CA SER A 257 1.15 3.41 14.95
C SER A 257 1.59 3.53 13.49
N TYR A 258 1.04 2.69 12.62
CA TYR A 258 1.27 2.74 11.16
C TYR A 258 0.51 3.86 10.44
N ARG A 259 -0.22 4.73 11.17
CA ARG A 259 -0.94 5.89 10.63
C ARG A 259 -0.34 7.23 11.09
N ASN A 260 0.92 7.24 11.47
CA ASN A 260 1.58 8.43 12.03
C ASN A 260 1.70 9.60 11.04
N LEU A 261 1.69 9.35 9.73
CA LEU A 261 1.80 10.38 8.69
C LEU A 261 0.44 10.99 8.31
N ASP A 262 -0.68 10.49 8.84
CA ASP A 262 -2.02 11.04 8.59
C ASP A 262 -2.31 12.34 9.36
N ARG A 263 -1.36 12.85 10.14
CA ARG A 263 -1.51 14.08 10.92
C ARG A 263 -1.53 15.30 10.01
N GLU A 264 -2.34 16.32 10.34
CA GLU A 264 -2.44 17.57 9.59
C GLU A 264 -1.09 18.30 9.46
N ASN A 265 -0.15 18.03 10.35
CA ASN A 265 1.18 18.66 10.43
C ASN A 265 2.32 17.61 10.41
N TRP A 266 2.22 16.55 9.63
CA TRP A 266 3.31 15.56 9.55
C TRP A 266 4.62 16.16 8.96
N ALA A 267 4.52 17.32 8.35
CA ALA A 267 5.64 18.08 7.82
C ALA A 267 6.19 19.16 8.79
N GLY A 268 5.79 19.15 10.06
CA GLY A 268 6.25 20.09 11.09
C GLY A 268 5.36 21.29 11.25
#